data_e24d8015a9d6fd6261c9cf6650958bea
#
_entry.id   e24d8015a9d6fd6261c9cf6650958bea
#
_cell.length_a   1.000
_cell.length_b   1.000
_cell.length_c   1.000
_cell.angle_alpha   90.00
_cell.angle_beta   90.00
_cell.angle_gamma   90.00
#
_symmetry.space_group_name_H-M   'P 1'
#
loop_
_entity.id
_entity.type
_entity.pdbx_description
1 polymer ?
#
loop_
_entity_poly.entity_id
_entity_poly.type
_entity_poly.pdbx_seq_one_letter_code
_entity_poly.pdbx_strand_id
1 'polypeptide(L)'
;FISECIAQTRHLIGTDKIIGLRISADEHEPDGIDAPAWLQICKRLNDNSELDFLDVTVGSMMGPGGSVHVVPPMQIEHAYTTPKAGAIKAVMDKTILVAGRINQPQLAEEVIAAGQADMCGMTRAMISDPEMPNKARNGQLGDIRACIGCNQACIGHYHMGVGISCIQNPLSGRELTLGPHTKTKKRKRVLVAGGGPAGMKAAAVAAQRGHSVCLCEASSQLGGQALLAQLLPGRSEFGAIVDNLHQEM
;
A
#
# COMPACT_ATOMS: atom_id res chain seq x y z
N PHE A 1 13.81 -6.53 -28.08
CA PHE A 1 13.64 -5.14 -27.63
C PHE A 1 14.04 -4.97 -26.14
N ILE A 2 13.33 -5.60 -25.17
CA ILE A 2 13.63 -5.41 -23.72
C ILE A 2 15.10 -5.78 -23.41
N SER A 3 15.58 -6.92 -23.87
CA SER A 3 16.97 -7.36 -23.66
C SER A 3 17.98 -6.38 -24.25
N GLU A 4 17.71 -5.81 -25.41
CA GLU A 4 18.55 -4.79 -26.05
C GLU A 4 18.58 -3.50 -25.22
N CYS A 5 17.43 -3.07 -24.69
CA CYS A 5 17.36 -1.92 -23.79
C CYS A 5 18.20 -2.15 -22.51
N ILE A 6 18.12 -3.34 -21.91
CA ILE A 6 18.91 -3.68 -20.71
C ILE A 6 20.39 -3.66 -21.05
N ALA A 7 20.80 -4.31 -22.15
CA ALA A 7 22.20 -4.35 -22.58
C ALA A 7 22.77 -2.95 -22.88
N GLN A 8 22.02 -2.11 -23.58
CA GLN A 8 22.43 -0.73 -23.86
C GLN A 8 22.51 0.12 -22.58
N THR A 9 21.54 -0.08 -21.66
CA THR A 9 21.59 0.61 -20.37
C THR A 9 22.84 0.20 -19.60
N ARG A 10 23.12 -1.09 -19.49
CA ARG A 10 24.33 -1.61 -18.83
C ARG A 10 25.61 -1.05 -19.43
N HIS A 11 25.66 -1.03 -20.77
CA HIS A 11 26.81 -0.46 -21.48
C HIS A 11 27.06 1.00 -21.13
N LEU A 12 25.99 1.79 -20.99
CA LEU A 12 26.09 3.22 -20.71
C LEU A 12 26.41 3.55 -19.25
N ILE A 13 25.85 2.79 -18.29
CA ILE A 13 25.99 3.11 -16.85
C ILE A 13 27.05 2.30 -16.12
N GLY A 14 27.63 1.29 -16.77
CA GLY A 14 28.67 0.42 -16.18
C GLY A 14 28.08 -0.67 -15.28
N THR A 15 28.96 -1.39 -14.60
CA THR A 15 28.63 -2.57 -13.78
C THR A 15 28.41 -2.25 -12.29
N ASP A 16 28.70 -1.04 -11.86
CA ASP A 16 28.57 -0.57 -10.48
C ASP A 16 27.15 -0.04 -10.14
N LYS A 17 26.27 0.03 -11.11
CA LYS A 17 24.89 0.46 -10.95
C LYS A 17 23.91 -0.70 -11.06
N ILE A 18 22.83 -0.62 -10.29
CA ILE A 18 21.76 -1.63 -10.27
C ILE A 18 20.77 -1.34 -11.41
N ILE A 19 20.42 -2.37 -12.19
CA ILE A 19 19.38 -2.33 -13.21
C ILE A 19 18.23 -3.24 -12.76
N GLY A 20 17.06 -2.67 -12.53
CA GLY A 20 15.83 -3.41 -12.27
C GLY A 20 14.83 -3.25 -13.42
N LEU A 21 14.01 -4.27 -13.61
CA LEU A 21 12.87 -4.21 -14.52
C LEU A 21 11.58 -4.45 -13.75
N ARG A 22 10.57 -3.61 -13.98
CA ARG A 22 9.22 -3.87 -13.50
C ARG A 22 8.39 -4.46 -14.61
N ILE A 23 7.67 -5.54 -14.28
CA ILE A 23 6.79 -6.23 -15.21
C ILE A 23 5.38 -6.36 -14.65
N SER A 24 4.43 -6.54 -15.58
CA SER A 24 3.07 -6.96 -15.28
C SER A 24 2.95 -8.45 -15.58
N ALA A 25 3.17 -9.32 -14.59
CA ALA A 25 3.21 -10.78 -14.77
C ALA A 25 1.91 -11.40 -15.33
N ASP A 26 0.88 -10.59 -15.48
CA ASP A 26 -0.39 -10.89 -16.13
C ASP A 26 -1.09 -9.56 -16.38
N GLU A 27 -1.35 -9.22 -17.62
CA GLU A 27 -1.94 -7.92 -17.95
C GLU A 27 -3.44 -7.88 -17.72
N HIS A 28 -4.10 -9.03 -17.54
CA HIS A 28 -5.56 -9.15 -17.40
C HIS A 28 -6.35 -8.47 -18.53
N GLU A 29 -5.82 -8.56 -19.76
CA GLU A 29 -6.45 -8.04 -20.97
C GLU A 29 -6.61 -9.17 -21.99
N PRO A 30 -7.67 -9.16 -22.82
CA PRO A 30 -7.91 -10.24 -23.82
C PRO A 30 -6.75 -10.48 -24.78
N ASP A 31 -6.10 -9.41 -25.24
CA ASP A 31 -4.96 -9.45 -26.14
C ASP A 31 -3.63 -9.12 -25.45
N GLY A 32 -3.62 -9.13 -24.11
CA GLY A 32 -2.46 -8.85 -23.30
C GLY A 32 -1.55 -10.05 -23.09
N ILE A 33 -0.40 -9.81 -22.51
CA ILE A 33 0.55 -10.88 -22.14
C ILE A 33 0.05 -11.54 -20.85
N ASP A 34 -0.27 -12.83 -20.95
CA ASP A 34 -0.71 -13.64 -19.82
C ASP A 34 0.44 -14.16 -18.96
N ALA A 35 0.12 -14.77 -17.83
CA ALA A 35 1.13 -15.29 -16.89
C ALA A 35 2.02 -16.39 -17.51
N PRO A 36 1.53 -17.36 -18.30
CA PRO A 36 2.37 -18.32 -19.02
C PRO A 36 3.38 -17.69 -19.97
N ALA A 37 2.96 -16.69 -20.74
CA ALA A 37 3.84 -15.98 -21.67
C ALA A 37 4.91 -15.16 -20.91
N TRP A 38 4.54 -14.48 -19.83
CA TRP A 38 5.49 -13.78 -18.96
C TRP A 38 6.51 -14.72 -18.34
N LEU A 39 6.12 -15.91 -17.93
CA LEU A 39 7.06 -16.90 -17.40
C LEU A 39 8.12 -17.31 -18.44
N GLN A 40 7.75 -17.45 -19.71
CA GLN A 40 8.68 -17.70 -20.82
C GLN A 40 9.63 -16.51 -21.04
N ILE A 41 9.09 -15.29 -20.99
CA ILE A 41 9.89 -14.07 -21.12
C ILE A 41 10.91 -13.97 -19.99
N CYS A 42 10.48 -14.23 -18.74
CA CYS A 42 11.36 -14.20 -17.57
C CYS A 42 12.52 -15.22 -17.68
N LYS A 43 12.26 -16.45 -18.15
CA LYS A 43 13.34 -17.43 -18.43
C LYS A 43 14.38 -16.86 -19.40
N ARG A 44 13.93 -16.27 -20.51
CA ARG A 44 14.84 -15.68 -21.50
C ARG A 44 15.60 -14.47 -20.95
N LEU A 45 14.96 -13.66 -20.11
CA LEU A 45 15.63 -12.53 -19.45
C LEU A 45 16.68 -13.03 -18.46
N ASN A 46 16.41 -14.10 -17.71
CA ASN A 46 17.38 -14.70 -16.80
C ASN A 46 18.65 -15.14 -17.53
N ASP A 47 18.49 -15.82 -18.67
CA ASP A 47 19.60 -16.43 -19.40
C ASP A 47 20.43 -15.40 -20.21
N ASN A 48 19.81 -14.29 -20.61
CA ASN A 48 20.36 -13.40 -21.64
C ASN A 48 20.43 -11.91 -21.25
N SER A 49 20.26 -11.57 -19.97
CA SER A 49 20.28 -10.17 -19.55
C SER A 49 21.16 -9.89 -18.36
N GLU A 50 21.66 -8.65 -18.32
CA GLU A 50 22.42 -8.08 -17.19
C GLU A 50 21.49 -7.38 -16.18
N LEU A 51 20.33 -7.98 -15.95
CA LEU A 51 19.33 -7.53 -14.99
C LEU A 51 19.75 -7.95 -13.57
N ASP A 52 19.63 -7.05 -12.60
CA ASP A 52 19.95 -7.34 -11.20
C ASP A 52 18.73 -7.79 -10.40
N PHE A 53 17.55 -7.22 -10.70
CA PHE A 53 16.30 -7.61 -10.04
C PHE A 53 15.07 -7.44 -10.93
N LEU A 54 14.01 -8.12 -10.56
CA LEU A 54 12.69 -8.01 -11.20
C LEU A 54 11.64 -7.60 -10.16
N ASP A 55 10.83 -6.58 -10.49
CA ASP A 55 9.69 -6.15 -9.67
C ASP A 55 8.39 -6.61 -10.34
N VAL A 56 7.70 -7.54 -9.68
CA VAL A 56 6.52 -8.23 -10.20
C VAL A 56 5.25 -7.56 -9.73
N THR A 57 4.45 -7.11 -10.69
CA THR A 57 3.08 -6.62 -10.50
C THR A 57 2.13 -7.35 -11.45
N VAL A 58 0.88 -6.97 -11.50
CA VAL A 58 -0.12 -7.44 -12.47
C VAL A 58 -1.02 -6.28 -12.90
N GLY A 59 -1.75 -6.50 -13.99
CA GLY A 59 -2.66 -5.54 -14.58
C GLY A 59 -2.02 -4.65 -15.64
N SER A 60 -2.85 -3.97 -16.40
CA SER A 60 -2.47 -3.00 -17.41
C SER A 60 -3.39 -1.79 -17.38
N MET A 61 -2.99 -0.70 -18.03
CA MET A 61 -3.83 0.50 -18.17
C MET A 61 -4.59 0.53 -19.51
N MET A 62 -4.59 -0.56 -20.27
CA MET A 62 -5.22 -0.63 -21.61
C MET A 62 -6.74 -0.72 -21.51
N GLY A 63 -7.25 -1.42 -20.50
CA GLY A 63 -8.68 -1.62 -20.32
C GLY A 63 -9.11 -1.70 -18.86
N PRO A 64 -10.45 -1.71 -18.59
CA PRO A 64 -10.98 -1.79 -17.23
C PRO A 64 -10.58 -3.07 -16.50
N GLY A 65 -10.45 -4.20 -17.22
CA GLY A 65 -10.05 -5.49 -16.66
C GLY A 65 -8.66 -5.42 -16.03
N GLY A 66 -7.68 -4.93 -16.79
CA GLY A 66 -6.31 -4.79 -16.31
C GLY A 66 -6.14 -3.67 -15.30
N SER A 67 -6.80 -2.53 -15.51
CA SER A 67 -6.58 -1.33 -14.69
C SER A 67 -6.99 -1.50 -13.23
N VAL A 68 -7.99 -2.31 -12.93
CA VAL A 68 -8.40 -2.63 -11.56
C VAL A 68 -7.30 -3.37 -10.78
N HIS A 69 -6.42 -4.06 -11.48
CA HIS A 69 -5.31 -4.81 -10.89
C HIS A 69 -4.03 -3.96 -10.71
N VAL A 70 -3.88 -2.86 -11.43
CA VAL A 70 -2.72 -1.94 -11.25
C VAL A 70 -2.74 -1.29 -9.86
N VAL A 71 -3.94 -0.86 -9.41
CA VAL A 71 -4.14 -0.33 -8.04
C VAL A 71 -5.38 -1.01 -7.44
N PRO A 72 -5.24 -2.26 -7.01
CA PRO A 72 -6.39 -3.09 -6.63
C PRO A 72 -7.16 -2.52 -5.43
N PRO A 73 -8.51 -2.46 -5.52
CA PRO A 73 -9.36 -2.06 -4.40
C PRO A 73 -9.49 -3.19 -3.37
N MET A 74 -10.23 -2.91 -2.29
CA MET A 74 -10.39 -3.87 -1.18
C MET A 74 -11.12 -5.17 -1.55
N GLN A 75 -11.83 -5.22 -2.69
CA GLN A 75 -12.46 -6.43 -3.20
C GLN A 75 -11.46 -7.46 -3.77
N ILE A 76 -10.26 -7.02 -4.11
CA ILE A 76 -9.18 -7.92 -4.54
C ILE A 76 -8.45 -8.42 -3.29
N GLU A 77 -8.12 -9.71 -3.26
CA GLU A 77 -7.43 -10.33 -2.13
C GLU A 77 -6.07 -9.72 -1.83
N HIS A 78 -5.65 -9.80 -0.58
CA HIS A 78 -4.30 -9.41 -0.18
C HIS A 78 -3.26 -10.33 -0.83
N ALA A 79 -2.11 -9.76 -1.17
CA ALA A 79 -0.97 -10.49 -1.75
C ALA A 79 -1.30 -11.33 -3.00
N TYR A 80 -2.37 -11.02 -3.72
CA TYR A 80 -2.88 -11.79 -4.86
C TYR A 80 -1.88 -11.96 -6.02
N THR A 81 -0.83 -11.16 -6.09
CA THR A 81 0.25 -11.25 -7.08
C THR A 81 1.31 -12.27 -6.73
N THR A 82 1.39 -12.69 -5.46
CA THR A 82 2.50 -13.51 -4.97
C THR A 82 2.61 -14.90 -5.60
N PRO A 83 1.52 -15.60 -5.99
CA PRO A 83 1.67 -16.86 -6.71
C PRO A 83 2.39 -16.71 -8.05
N LYS A 84 2.15 -15.60 -8.76
CA LYS A 84 2.83 -15.29 -10.04
C LYS A 84 4.30 -14.95 -9.81
N ALA A 85 4.60 -14.17 -8.77
CA ALA A 85 5.97 -13.86 -8.39
C ALA A 85 6.74 -15.12 -8.00
N GLY A 86 6.14 -16.03 -7.22
CA GLY A 86 6.72 -17.31 -6.84
C GLY A 86 7.03 -18.22 -8.05
N ALA A 87 6.12 -18.26 -9.03
CA ALA A 87 6.37 -18.99 -10.27
C ALA A 87 7.53 -18.40 -11.07
N ILE A 88 7.67 -17.07 -11.11
CA ILE A 88 8.81 -16.39 -11.74
C ILE A 88 10.10 -16.66 -10.96
N LYS A 89 10.06 -16.56 -9.65
CA LYS A 89 11.21 -16.84 -8.79
C LYS A 89 11.76 -18.25 -8.95
N ALA A 90 10.88 -19.22 -9.21
CA ALA A 90 11.28 -20.61 -9.47
C ALA A 90 12.10 -20.80 -10.77
N VAL A 91 12.10 -19.83 -11.67
CA VAL A 91 12.78 -19.89 -12.98
C VAL A 91 13.82 -18.79 -13.20
N MET A 92 14.06 -17.96 -12.19
CA MET A 92 15.05 -16.87 -12.22
C MET A 92 15.98 -16.96 -11.01
N ASP A 93 17.26 -16.68 -11.23
CA ASP A 93 18.28 -16.57 -10.17
C ASP A 93 18.42 -15.13 -9.63
N LYS A 94 17.64 -14.20 -10.16
CA LYS A 94 17.65 -12.79 -9.79
C LYS A 94 16.78 -12.52 -8.57
N THR A 95 17.05 -11.41 -7.89
CA THR A 95 16.19 -10.93 -6.80
C THR A 95 14.79 -10.60 -7.33
N ILE A 96 13.76 -11.15 -6.72
CA ILE A 96 12.36 -10.92 -7.07
C ILE A 96 11.69 -10.05 -6.01
N LEU A 97 11.20 -8.90 -6.44
CA LEU A 97 10.29 -8.05 -5.67
C LEU A 97 8.86 -8.35 -6.10
N VAL A 98 7.91 -8.24 -5.18
CA VAL A 98 6.48 -8.36 -5.50
C VAL A 98 5.68 -7.22 -4.88
N ALA A 99 4.74 -6.67 -5.62
CA ALA A 99 3.78 -5.69 -5.13
C ALA A 99 2.35 -6.07 -5.55
N GLY A 100 1.41 -5.96 -4.61
CA GLY A 100 -0.02 -6.21 -4.86
C GLY A 100 -0.78 -6.44 -3.56
N ARG A 101 -1.40 -5.39 -3.00
CA ARG A 101 -2.17 -5.43 -1.75
C ARG A 101 -1.44 -6.09 -0.55
N ILE A 102 -0.14 -5.94 -0.46
CA ILE A 102 0.62 -6.25 0.74
C ILE A 102 0.57 -4.99 1.62
N ASN A 103 -0.18 -5.04 2.70
CA ASN A 103 -0.51 -3.84 3.49
C ASN A 103 -0.09 -3.92 4.96
N GLN A 104 0.45 -5.08 5.39
CA GLN A 104 0.95 -5.30 6.74
C GLN A 104 2.27 -6.07 6.72
N PRO A 105 3.17 -5.85 7.71
CA PRO A 105 4.48 -6.53 7.75
C PRO A 105 4.36 -8.03 7.97
N GLN A 106 3.34 -8.51 8.69
CA GLN A 106 3.11 -9.95 8.88
C GLN A 106 2.86 -10.65 7.54
N LEU A 107 2.02 -10.06 6.68
CA LEU A 107 1.76 -10.59 5.35
C LEU A 107 3.02 -10.54 4.47
N ALA A 108 3.83 -9.49 4.57
CA ALA A 108 5.10 -9.40 3.86
C ALA A 108 6.06 -10.52 4.31
N GLU A 109 6.14 -10.78 5.60
CA GLU A 109 6.93 -11.88 6.18
C GLU A 109 6.45 -13.25 5.68
N GLU A 110 5.14 -13.49 5.65
CA GLU A 110 4.56 -14.74 5.12
C GLU A 110 4.96 -14.96 3.65
N VAL A 111 4.94 -13.93 2.82
CA VAL A 111 5.33 -14.01 1.40
C VAL A 111 6.81 -14.38 1.26
N ILE A 112 7.68 -13.77 2.05
CA ILE A 112 9.14 -14.03 2.03
C ILE A 112 9.43 -15.41 2.60
N ALA A 113 8.84 -15.78 3.73
CA ALA A 113 9.03 -17.08 4.37
C ALA A 113 8.54 -18.25 3.50
N ALA A 114 7.47 -18.02 2.71
CA ALA A 114 6.98 -18.98 1.72
C ALA A 114 7.86 -19.06 0.45
N GLY A 115 8.93 -18.27 0.35
CA GLY A 115 9.83 -18.26 -0.79
C GLY A 115 9.21 -17.70 -2.08
N GLN A 116 8.12 -16.92 -1.98
CA GLN A 116 7.43 -16.39 -3.15
C GLN A 116 8.08 -15.11 -3.71
N ALA A 117 8.83 -14.39 -2.89
CA ALA A 117 9.62 -13.23 -3.29
C ALA A 117 10.77 -13.02 -2.31
N ASP A 118 11.72 -12.17 -2.65
CA ASP A 118 12.82 -11.74 -1.78
C ASP A 118 12.49 -10.42 -1.07
N MET A 119 11.64 -9.60 -1.67
CA MET A 119 11.23 -8.29 -1.12
C MET A 119 9.77 -8.00 -1.47
N CYS A 120 9.13 -7.16 -0.63
CA CYS A 120 7.74 -6.73 -0.82
C CYS A 120 7.62 -5.23 -1.03
N GLY A 121 6.94 -4.84 -2.13
CA GLY A 121 6.56 -3.45 -2.41
C GLY A 121 5.25 -3.08 -1.73
N MET A 122 5.27 -2.07 -0.83
CA MET A 122 4.16 -1.74 0.05
C MET A 122 3.72 -0.26 -0.05
N THR A 123 3.59 0.28 -1.25
CA THR A 123 3.38 1.72 -1.51
C THR A 123 2.19 2.32 -0.74
N ARG A 124 0.98 1.80 -0.91
CA ARG A 124 -0.21 2.35 -0.23
C ARG A 124 -0.18 2.14 1.29
N ALA A 125 0.47 1.09 1.78
CA ALA A 125 0.70 0.89 3.20
C ALA A 125 1.54 2.05 3.77
N MET A 126 2.61 2.45 3.08
CA MET A 126 3.46 3.58 3.47
C MET A 126 2.76 4.94 3.33
N ILE A 127 1.84 5.12 2.36
CA ILE A 127 0.98 6.30 2.28
C ILE A 127 0.04 6.38 3.50
N SER A 128 -0.51 5.25 3.92
CA SER A 128 -1.38 5.18 5.10
C SER A 128 -0.59 5.39 6.39
N ASP A 129 0.54 4.70 6.53
CA ASP A 129 1.40 4.77 7.72
C ASP A 129 2.89 4.77 7.34
N PRO A 130 3.52 5.94 7.18
CA PRO A 130 4.94 6.03 6.83
C PRO A 130 5.87 5.47 7.94
N GLU A 131 5.39 5.40 9.18
CA GLU A 131 6.14 4.82 10.30
C GLU A 131 5.99 3.29 10.42
N MET A 132 5.26 2.64 9.53
CA MET A 132 5.02 1.20 9.57
C MET A 132 6.31 0.37 9.75
N PRO A 133 7.42 0.61 9.01
CA PRO A 133 8.65 -0.17 9.18
C PRO A 133 9.28 0.01 10.58
N ASN A 134 9.24 1.21 11.12
CA ASN A 134 9.74 1.50 12.46
C ASN A 134 8.87 0.83 13.53
N LYS A 135 7.54 0.90 13.38
CA LYS A 135 6.59 0.22 14.26
C LYS A 135 6.79 -1.30 14.23
N ALA A 136 6.93 -1.88 13.03
CA ALA A 136 7.21 -3.31 12.87
C ALA A 136 8.52 -3.72 13.57
N ARG A 137 9.61 -2.98 13.34
CA ARG A 137 10.91 -3.20 13.98
C ARG A 137 10.83 -3.18 15.50
N ASN A 138 9.98 -2.32 16.05
CA ASN A 138 9.81 -2.15 17.50
C ASN A 138 8.75 -3.08 18.10
N GLY A 139 8.15 -3.99 17.34
CA GLY A 139 7.09 -4.89 17.81
C GLY A 139 5.73 -4.23 18.03
N GLN A 140 5.53 -3.00 17.56
CA GLN A 140 4.32 -2.19 17.72
C GLN A 140 3.31 -2.45 16.59
N LEU A 141 3.03 -3.74 16.31
CA LEU A 141 2.20 -4.15 15.18
C LEU A 141 0.76 -3.64 15.29
N GLY A 142 0.21 -3.55 16.51
CA GLY A 142 -1.13 -3.04 16.77
C GLY A 142 -1.29 -1.55 16.45
N ASP A 143 -0.19 -0.78 16.47
CA ASP A 143 -0.20 0.66 16.19
C ASP A 143 -0.14 0.98 14.68
N ILE A 144 0.02 -0.04 13.83
CA ILE A 144 0.13 0.13 12.38
C ILE A 144 -1.24 0.44 11.78
N ARG A 145 -1.33 1.57 11.08
CA ARG A 145 -2.50 1.96 10.30
C ARG A 145 -2.46 1.32 8.92
N ALA A 146 -2.99 0.10 8.82
CA ALA A 146 -2.99 -0.64 7.58
C ALA A 146 -3.82 0.05 6.48
N CYS A 147 -3.35 0.01 5.25
CA CYS A 147 -4.11 0.48 4.10
C CYS A 147 -5.29 -0.48 3.84
N ILE A 148 -6.51 0.05 3.77
CA ILE A 148 -7.74 -0.70 3.54
C ILE A 148 -8.12 -0.84 2.04
N GLY A 149 -7.27 -0.43 1.12
CA GLY A 149 -7.55 -0.54 -0.32
C GLY A 149 -8.76 0.26 -0.81
N CYS A 150 -9.15 1.34 -0.14
CA CYS A 150 -10.35 2.13 -0.47
C CYS A 150 -10.22 2.92 -1.78
N ASN A 151 -9.00 3.22 -2.23
CA ASN A 151 -8.67 3.95 -3.45
C ASN A 151 -9.25 5.37 -3.56
N GLN A 152 -9.80 5.96 -2.48
CA GLN A 152 -10.51 7.24 -2.54
C GLN A 152 -9.57 8.44 -2.72
N ALA A 153 -8.68 8.69 -1.76
CA ALA A 153 -7.88 9.90 -1.73
C ALA A 153 -6.45 9.73 -2.27
N CYS A 154 -6.03 8.52 -2.62
CA CYS A 154 -4.77 8.25 -3.31
C CYS A 154 -5.01 8.20 -4.83
N ILE A 155 -5.34 7.03 -5.38
CA ILE A 155 -5.54 6.87 -6.83
C ILE A 155 -6.76 7.64 -7.35
N GLY A 156 -7.83 7.77 -6.55
CA GLY A 156 -8.99 8.58 -6.92
C GLY A 156 -8.65 10.05 -7.13
N HIS A 157 -7.88 10.66 -6.23
CA HIS A 157 -7.36 12.02 -6.40
C HIS A 157 -6.41 12.13 -7.61
N TYR A 158 -5.55 11.13 -7.81
CA TYR A 158 -4.67 11.10 -8.98
C TYR A 158 -5.48 11.19 -10.30
N HIS A 159 -6.55 10.40 -10.43
CA HIS A 159 -7.41 10.44 -11.61
C HIS A 159 -8.18 11.76 -11.77
N MET A 160 -8.41 12.48 -10.69
CA MET A 160 -9.01 13.82 -10.72
C MET A 160 -7.98 14.94 -10.98
N GLY A 161 -6.69 14.61 -11.13
CA GLY A 161 -5.63 15.60 -11.34
C GLY A 161 -5.33 16.47 -10.11
N VAL A 162 -5.69 16.01 -8.90
CA VAL A 162 -5.40 16.71 -7.64
C VAL A 162 -4.36 15.95 -6.82
N GLY A 163 -3.74 16.64 -5.86
CA GLY A 163 -2.73 16.03 -4.99
C GLY A 163 -3.25 14.83 -4.22
N ILE A 164 -2.46 13.74 -4.20
CA ILE A 164 -2.84 12.55 -3.44
C ILE A 164 -2.90 12.81 -1.94
N SER A 165 -3.73 12.05 -1.25
CA SER A 165 -3.88 12.04 0.20
C SER A 165 -4.28 10.63 0.68
N CYS A 166 -4.61 10.48 1.95
CA CYS A 166 -5.17 9.26 2.50
C CYS A 166 -6.34 9.59 3.44
N ILE A 167 -7.44 8.82 3.34
CA ILE A 167 -8.60 9.04 4.23
C ILE A 167 -8.30 8.72 5.69
N GLN A 168 -7.29 7.90 5.95
CA GLN A 168 -6.86 7.52 7.31
C GLN A 168 -5.71 8.38 7.83
N ASN A 169 -4.89 8.95 6.92
CA ASN A 169 -3.71 9.74 7.28
C ASN A 169 -3.88 11.19 6.77
N PRO A 170 -4.32 12.13 7.62
CA PRO A 170 -4.55 13.51 7.20
C PRO A 170 -3.28 14.28 6.85
N LEU A 171 -2.09 13.76 7.21
CA LEU A 171 -0.80 14.37 6.88
C LEU A 171 -0.35 14.01 5.46
N SER A 172 -0.81 12.89 4.92
CA SER A 172 -0.37 12.38 3.62
C SER A 172 -0.58 13.40 2.50
N GLY A 173 0.50 13.80 1.82
CA GLY A 173 0.53 14.86 0.81
C GLY A 173 0.47 16.28 1.37
N ARG A 174 0.55 16.46 2.70
CA ARG A 174 0.50 17.75 3.39
C ARG A 174 1.58 17.90 4.45
N GLU A 175 2.60 17.08 4.40
CA GLU A 175 3.65 16.97 5.42
C GLU A 175 4.37 18.31 5.64
N LEU A 176 4.60 19.07 4.56
CA LEU A 176 5.26 20.38 4.65
C LEU A 176 4.39 21.45 5.37
N THR A 177 3.08 21.37 5.26
CA THR A 177 2.16 22.38 5.78
C THR A 177 1.60 22.02 7.16
N LEU A 178 1.28 20.76 7.38
CA LEU A 178 0.72 20.28 8.64
C LEU A 178 1.80 19.75 9.59
N GLY A 179 2.94 19.26 9.03
CA GLY A 179 4.10 18.78 9.76
C GLY A 179 3.79 17.68 10.80
N PRO A 180 4.78 17.25 11.54
CA PRO A 180 4.54 16.44 12.73
C PRO A 180 3.75 17.26 13.75
N HIS A 181 2.84 16.60 14.48
CA HIS A 181 1.99 17.25 15.48
C HIS A 181 2.81 17.86 16.61
N THR A 182 3.13 19.14 16.50
CA THR A 182 3.85 19.87 17.56
C THR A 182 2.95 20.14 18.74
N LYS A 183 3.51 20.04 19.94
CA LYS A 183 2.81 20.38 21.19
C LYS A 183 2.40 21.86 21.18
N THR A 184 1.18 22.13 21.62
CA THR A 184 0.68 23.52 21.76
C THR A 184 1.39 24.26 22.88
N LYS A 185 1.66 25.55 22.67
CA LYS A 185 2.12 26.45 23.74
C LYS A 185 1.01 26.82 24.75
N LYS A 186 -0.27 26.74 24.32
CA LYS A 186 -1.43 27.06 25.15
C LYS A 186 -2.42 25.90 25.14
N ARG A 187 -2.46 25.14 26.24
CA ARG A 187 -3.42 24.07 26.46
C ARG A 187 -4.85 24.64 26.49
N LYS A 188 -5.76 23.98 25.75
CA LYS A 188 -7.20 24.28 25.73
C LYS A 188 -7.99 23.05 26.15
N ARG A 189 -9.22 23.27 26.58
CA ARG A 189 -10.25 22.23 26.65
C ARG A 189 -10.96 22.18 25.32
N VAL A 190 -11.02 21.00 24.71
CA VAL A 190 -11.63 20.76 23.40
C VAL A 190 -12.75 19.75 23.58
N LEU A 191 -13.94 20.12 23.18
CA LEU A 191 -15.09 19.22 23.08
C LEU A 191 -15.23 18.80 21.62
N VAL A 192 -15.26 17.49 21.38
CA VAL A 192 -15.55 16.90 20.05
C VAL A 192 -16.92 16.24 20.14
N ALA A 193 -17.86 16.70 19.32
CA ALA A 193 -19.20 16.14 19.23
C ALA A 193 -19.29 15.19 18.03
N GLY A 194 -19.52 13.91 18.30
CA GLY A 194 -19.58 12.84 17.32
C GLY A 194 -18.34 11.97 17.27
N GLY A 195 -18.51 10.67 17.47
CA GLY A 195 -17.49 9.62 17.51
C GLY A 195 -17.29 8.87 16.22
N GLY A 196 -17.64 9.45 15.07
CA GLY A 196 -17.27 8.90 13.76
C GLY A 196 -15.77 9.09 13.49
N PRO A 197 -15.22 8.52 12.38
CA PRO A 197 -13.78 8.57 12.10
C PRO A 197 -13.15 9.96 12.15
N ALA A 198 -13.86 10.98 11.67
CA ALA A 198 -13.39 12.36 11.70
C ALA A 198 -13.26 12.91 13.14
N GLY A 199 -14.28 12.66 13.98
CA GLY A 199 -14.26 13.09 15.38
C GLY A 199 -13.22 12.36 16.20
N MET A 200 -13.11 11.03 16.03
CA MET A 200 -12.07 10.23 16.68
C MET A 200 -10.67 10.74 16.32
N LYS A 201 -10.41 10.97 15.01
CA LYS A 201 -9.12 11.51 14.58
C LYS A 201 -8.85 12.91 15.11
N ALA A 202 -9.86 13.80 15.11
CA ALA A 202 -9.73 15.14 15.67
C ALA A 202 -9.42 15.11 17.16
N ALA A 203 -10.06 14.21 17.91
CA ALA A 203 -9.81 14.01 19.34
C ALA A 203 -8.37 13.52 19.57
N ALA A 204 -7.94 12.47 18.86
CA ALA A 204 -6.59 11.92 18.97
C ALA A 204 -5.53 13.00 18.66
N VAL A 205 -5.65 13.71 17.54
CA VAL A 205 -4.70 14.76 17.15
C VAL A 205 -4.69 15.92 18.16
N ALA A 206 -5.85 16.35 18.65
CA ALA A 206 -5.90 17.41 19.67
C ALA A 206 -5.23 16.98 20.98
N ALA A 207 -5.41 15.73 21.42
CA ALA A 207 -4.75 15.17 22.58
C ALA A 207 -3.22 15.06 22.38
N GLN A 208 -2.78 14.54 21.22
CA GLN A 208 -1.37 14.47 20.84
C GLN A 208 -0.70 15.86 20.87
N ARG A 209 -1.43 16.91 20.48
CA ARG A 209 -0.96 18.29 20.57
C ARG A 209 -0.96 18.88 21.97
N GLY A 210 -1.46 18.15 22.98
CA GLY A 210 -1.42 18.54 24.40
C GLY A 210 -2.66 19.25 24.90
N HIS A 211 -3.77 19.25 24.16
CA HIS A 211 -5.05 19.76 24.66
C HIS A 211 -5.72 18.76 25.61
N SER A 212 -6.66 19.23 26.45
CA SER A 212 -7.57 18.39 27.21
C SER A 212 -8.81 18.13 26.35
N VAL A 213 -9.05 16.88 26.00
CA VAL A 213 -10.10 16.53 25.00
C VAL A 213 -11.21 15.74 25.69
N CYS A 214 -12.45 16.06 25.35
CA CYS A 214 -13.63 15.27 25.65
C CYS A 214 -14.32 14.96 24.33
N LEU A 215 -14.47 13.67 24.01
CA LEU A 215 -15.23 13.18 22.86
C LEU A 215 -16.58 12.69 23.35
N CYS A 216 -17.66 13.19 22.76
CA CYS A 216 -19.04 12.78 23.04
C CYS A 216 -19.64 12.11 21.80
N GLU A 217 -20.24 10.95 21.99
CA GLU A 217 -20.97 10.20 20.98
C GLU A 217 -22.40 9.90 21.49
N ALA A 218 -23.40 10.04 20.62
CA ALA A 218 -24.79 9.81 21.00
C ALA A 218 -25.17 8.32 21.01
N SER A 219 -24.47 7.51 20.22
CA SER A 219 -24.67 6.06 20.19
C SER A 219 -23.82 5.36 21.25
N SER A 220 -24.08 4.06 21.45
CA SER A 220 -23.30 3.24 22.38
C SER A 220 -21.93 2.82 21.84
N GLN A 221 -21.62 3.14 20.58
CA GLN A 221 -20.38 2.72 19.90
C GLN A 221 -19.77 3.89 19.12
N LEU A 222 -18.45 4.00 19.19
CA LEU A 222 -17.68 4.86 18.29
C LEU A 222 -17.54 4.22 16.91
N GLY A 223 -17.29 5.03 15.89
CA GLY A 223 -17.08 4.57 14.51
C GLY A 223 -18.07 5.11 13.49
N GLY A 224 -19.26 5.55 13.94
CA GLY A 224 -20.26 6.19 13.08
C GLY A 224 -20.57 5.38 11.81
N GLN A 225 -20.60 6.03 10.65
CA GLN A 225 -20.96 5.39 9.37
C GLN A 225 -19.91 4.36 8.89
N ALA A 226 -18.68 4.35 9.41
CA ALA A 226 -17.70 3.31 9.07
C ALA A 226 -18.19 1.92 9.52
N LEU A 227 -18.91 1.84 10.65
CA LEU A 227 -19.53 0.61 11.13
C LEU A 227 -20.59 0.07 10.16
N LEU A 228 -21.31 0.94 9.45
CA LEU A 228 -22.28 0.53 8.42
C LEU A 228 -21.57 0.15 7.12
N ALA A 229 -20.54 0.90 6.75
CA ALA A 229 -19.79 0.64 5.53
C ALA A 229 -19.13 -0.74 5.53
N GLN A 230 -18.61 -1.21 6.67
CA GLN A 230 -17.99 -2.54 6.79
C GLN A 230 -18.97 -3.70 6.57
N LEU A 231 -20.27 -3.48 6.74
CA LEU A 231 -21.31 -4.51 6.56
C LEU A 231 -21.61 -4.79 5.07
N LEU A 232 -21.18 -3.91 4.18
CA LEU A 232 -21.38 -4.10 2.75
C LEU A 232 -20.44 -5.19 2.20
N PRO A 233 -20.89 -6.02 1.24
CA PRO A 233 -20.05 -7.04 0.61
C PRO A 233 -18.74 -6.47 0.10
N GLY A 234 -17.62 -7.11 0.43
CA GLY A 234 -16.27 -6.70 0.03
C GLY A 234 -15.77 -5.39 0.65
N ARG A 235 -16.40 -4.93 1.77
CA ARG A 235 -16.03 -3.67 2.43
C ARG A 235 -15.71 -3.81 3.92
N SER A 236 -15.47 -5.02 4.39
CA SER A 236 -15.19 -5.30 5.81
C SER A 236 -13.96 -4.53 6.36
N GLU A 237 -12.99 -4.22 5.52
CA GLU A 237 -11.79 -3.46 5.92
C GLU A 237 -12.09 -2.03 6.42
N PHE A 238 -13.29 -1.48 6.19
CA PHE A 238 -13.69 -0.21 6.82
C PHE A 238 -13.73 -0.29 8.34
N GLY A 239 -13.95 -1.46 8.92
CA GLY A 239 -13.87 -1.68 10.37
C GLY A 239 -12.48 -1.37 10.93
N ALA A 240 -11.44 -1.72 10.21
CA ALA A 240 -10.05 -1.47 10.62
C ALA A 240 -9.73 0.02 10.82
N ILE A 241 -10.47 0.94 10.19
CA ILE A 241 -10.35 2.39 10.48
C ILE A 241 -10.74 2.67 11.93
N VAL A 242 -11.85 2.07 12.36
CA VAL A 242 -12.39 2.29 13.71
C VAL A 242 -11.45 1.68 14.75
N ASP A 243 -10.99 0.45 14.51
CA ASP A 243 -10.06 -0.25 15.40
C ASP A 243 -8.75 0.54 15.58
N ASN A 244 -8.18 1.01 14.48
CA ASN A 244 -6.97 1.82 14.54
C ASN A 244 -7.18 3.16 15.28
N LEU A 245 -8.32 3.83 15.05
CA LEU A 245 -8.64 5.08 15.74
C LEU A 245 -8.90 4.87 17.25
N HIS A 246 -9.44 3.72 17.65
CA HIS A 246 -9.52 3.34 19.05
C HIS A 246 -8.14 3.21 19.69
N GLN A 247 -7.20 2.59 18.96
CA GLN A 247 -5.82 2.44 19.45
C GLN A 247 -5.08 3.78 19.55
N GLU A 248 -5.40 4.75 18.69
CA GLU A 248 -4.79 6.09 18.71
C GLU A 248 -5.27 6.98 19.87
N MET A 249 -6.44 6.69 20.47
CA MET A 249 -7.08 7.48 21.55
C MET A 249 -6.69 7.01 22.94
#